data_ca03129c8a982fe67986c27caafda7f6
#
_entry.id   ca03129c8a982fe67986c27caafda7f6
#
_cell.length_a   1.000
_cell.length_b   1.000
_cell.length_c   1.000
_cell.angle_alpha   90.00
_cell.angle_beta   90.00
_cell.angle_gamma   90.00
#
_symmetry.space_group_name_H-M   'P 1'
#
loop_
_entity.id
_entity.type
_entity.pdbx_description
1 polymer ?
#
loop_
_entity_poly.entity_id
_entity_poly.type
_entity_poly.pdbx_seq_one_letter_code
_entity_poly.pdbx_strand_id
1 'polypeptide(L)'
;QVQNILKADEIFTYFILLLFFTTLISLLYLADRFGKAVSGLNEFIITAEHSQPDYDKIDFPDTELGEIGHKIVDNYKMLKKSKDQLNQEREKLLRHFHHSDEGICIFSADHKKIYANTHFIQYVNTILDEPTFDVDHIFQAPEFKEAEFFLQKNTPVNPQAKSIPIWQGKIAKNGKHFAVRLLIFYDNSYEITLNNVTSAEKNRLLKQEMTNNIAHELKTPVSSIRGYIETILEQEHLEPVKQKFFLERAYIQILRLSELIRDVALITKTEEASDLFEKETINIRTTIDEVTTDLEVSLQHNHIVVHNHIGPKVEIEGNHTLLYSIFRNLIDNAINYAGENITIGIDNYMEDSEFYYFSFYDTGRGIEEEHLERIFDRFYRVNQGRSRKTGGSGLGLSIVKNAVLFHKGQITAKNRKDGGLEFIFSLRKKLF
;
A
#
# COMPACT_ATOMS: atom_id res chain seq x y z
N GLN A 1 -92.70 -71.79 4.02
CA GLN A 1 -91.33 -71.90 3.51
C GLN A 1 -91.08 -70.87 2.34
N VAL A 2 -92.04 -70.70 1.43
CA VAL A 2 -91.89 -69.76 0.31
C VAL A 2 -91.72 -68.28 0.74
N GLN A 3 -92.45 -67.82 1.78
CA GLN A 3 -92.32 -66.47 2.37
C GLN A 3 -90.99 -66.20 3.06
N ASN A 4 -90.38 -67.21 3.61
CA ASN A 4 -89.00 -67.03 4.20
C ASN A 4 -87.90 -66.97 3.17
N ILE A 5 -88.03 -67.61 2.02
CA ILE A 5 -87.12 -67.57 0.91
C ILE A 5 -87.21 -66.20 0.22
N LEU A 6 -88.39 -65.64 0.00
CA LEU A 6 -88.61 -64.32 -0.57
C LEU A 6 -88.07 -63.20 0.34
N LYS A 7 -88.18 -63.29 1.67
CA LYS A 7 -87.58 -62.37 2.58
C LYS A 7 -86.07 -62.49 2.64
N ALA A 8 -85.50 -63.68 2.48
CA ALA A 8 -84.09 -63.89 2.39
C ALA A 8 -83.48 -63.27 1.11
N ASP A 9 -84.20 -63.36 -0.03
CA ASP A 9 -83.79 -62.72 -1.30
C ASP A 9 -83.84 -61.17 -1.20
N GLU A 10 -84.86 -60.61 -0.55
CA GLU A 10 -84.92 -59.15 -0.33
C GLU A 10 -83.76 -58.65 0.54
N ILE A 11 -83.49 -59.36 1.64
CA ILE A 11 -82.36 -59.00 2.58
C ILE A 11 -81.03 -59.11 1.84
N PHE A 12 -80.83 -60.12 1.01
CA PHE A 12 -79.61 -60.30 0.22
C PHE A 12 -79.49 -59.21 -0.84
N THR A 13 -80.58 -58.80 -1.45
CA THR A 13 -80.59 -57.68 -2.40
C THR A 13 -80.21 -56.33 -1.78
N TYR A 14 -80.75 -56.03 -0.59
CA TYR A 14 -80.39 -54.86 0.18
C TYR A 14 -78.92 -54.89 0.63
N PHE A 15 -78.40 -56.05 1.01
CA PHE A 15 -77.01 -56.23 1.39
C PHE A 15 -76.06 -55.94 0.19
N ILE A 16 -76.37 -56.44 -1.04
CA ILE A 16 -75.62 -56.17 -2.23
C ILE A 16 -75.70 -54.71 -2.58
N LEU A 17 -76.84 -54.05 -2.53
CA LEU A 17 -76.98 -52.60 -2.76
C LEU A 17 -76.19 -51.80 -1.74
N LEU A 18 -76.21 -52.16 -0.43
CA LEU A 18 -75.42 -51.50 0.60
C LEU A 18 -73.91 -51.62 0.29
N LEU A 19 -73.46 -52.84 -0.08
CA LEU A 19 -72.09 -53.11 -0.42
C LEU A 19 -71.65 -52.29 -1.65
N PHE A 20 -72.55 -52.23 -2.67
CA PHE A 20 -72.31 -51.41 -3.88
C PHE A 20 -72.19 -49.92 -3.53
N PHE A 21 -73.09 -49.37 -2.72
CA PHE A 21 -73.03 -47.97 -2.35
C PHE A 21 -71.82 -47.66 -1.46
N THR A 22 -71.45 -48.52 -0.53
CA THR A 22 -70.24 -48.31 0.30
C THR A 22 -68.98 -48.39 -0.52
N THR A 23 -68.88 -49.33 -1.49
CA THR A 23 -67.72 -49.40 -2.40
C THR A 23 -67.66 -48.20 -3.34
N LEU A 24 -68.81 -47.74 -3.82
CA LEU A 24 -68.92 -46.56 -4.70
C LEU A 24 -68.48 -45.29 -3.94
N ILE A 25 -68.95 -45.09 -2.70
CA ILE A 25 -68.60 -43.96 -1.86
C ILE A 25 -67.07 -43.99 -1.55
N SER A 26 -66.55 -45.17 -1.23
CA SER A 26 -65.13 -45.37 -0.98
C SER A 26 -64.31 -45.05 -2.23
N LEU A 27 -64.76 -45.45 -3.43
CA LEU A 27 -64.06 -45.18 -4.66
C LEU A 27 -64.06 -43.68 -5.01
N LEU A 28 -65.21 -43.01 -4.82
CA LEU A 28 -65.35 -41.57 -5.00
C LEU A 28 -64.44 -40.79 -4.03
N TYR A 29 -64.39 -41.21 -2.78
CA TYR A 29 -63.49 -40.60 -1.75
C TYR A 29 -62.01 -40.75 -2.15
N LEU A 30 -61.60 -41.94 -2.58
CA LEU A 30 -60.24 -42.19 -3.06
C LEU A 30 -59.92 -41.34 -4.31
N ALA A 31 -60.85 -41.26 -5.26
CA ALA A 31 -60.68 -40.49 -6.47
C ALA A 31 -60.53 -38.98 -6.18
N ASP A 32 -61.31 -38.43 -5.23
CA ASP A 32 -61.19 -37.04 -4.79
C ASP A 32 -59.81 -36.76 -4.14
N ARG A 33 -59.37 -37.66 -3.22
CA ARG A 33 -58.06 -37.54 -2.59
C ARG A 33 -56.87 -37.64 -3.54
N PHE A 34 -56.93 -38.55 -4.52
CA PHE A 34 -55.95 -38.68 -5.59
C PHE A 34 -55.92 -37.42 -6.48
N GLY A 35 -57.12 -36.95 -6.88
CA GLY A 35 -57.28 -35.78 -7.71
C GLY A 35 -56.66 -34.51 -7.06
N LYS A 36 -56.91 -34.32 -5.77
CA LYS A 36 -56.37 -33.20 -5.00
C LYS A 36 -54.82 -33.21 -4.94
N ALA A 37 -54.22 -34.39 -4.68
CA ALA A 37 -52.76 -34.52 -4.63
C ALA A 37 -52.09 -34.25 -5.98
N VAL A 38 -52.70 -34.77 -7.09
CA VAL A 38 -52.19 -34.51 -8.45
C VAL A 38 -52.39 -33.05 -8.86
N SER A 39 -53.55 -32.45 -8.50
CA SER A 39 -53.81 -31.03 -8.75
C SER A 39 -52.82 -30.12 -8.04
N GLY A 40 -52.50 -30.41 -6.75
CA GLY A 40 -51.51 -29.69 -5.97
C GLY A 40 -50.10 -29.77 -6.62
N LEU A 41 -49.70 -30.94 -7.11
CA LEU A 41 -48.43 -31.10 -7.83
C LEU A 41 -48.43 -30.34 -9.15
N ASN A 42 -49.52 -30.35 -9.88
CA ASN A 42 -49.64 -29.61 -11.14
C ASN A 42 -49.59 -28.08 -10.92
N GLU A 43 -50.30 -27.60 -9.85
CA GLU A 43 -50.24 -26.20 -9.43
C GLU A 43 -48.82 -25.80 -9.03
N PHE A 44 -48.12 -26.70 -8.30
CA PHE A 44 -46.68 -26.48 -7.95
C PHE A 44 -45.84 -26.36 -9.19
N ILE A 45 -45.95 -27.23 -10.20
CA ILE A 45 -45.13 -27.18 -11.41
C ILE A 45 -45.39 -25.87 -12.18
N ILE A 46 -46.67 -25.49 -12.35
CA ILE A 46 -47.01 -24.23 -13.04
C ILE A 46 -46.49 -23.01 -12.29
N THR A 47 -46.62 -22.99 -10.96
CA THR A 47 -46.11 -21.87 -10.13
C THR A 47 -44.57 -21.84 -10.01
N ALA A 48 -43.91 -23.00 -10.04
CA ALA A 48 -42.46 -23.09 -10.04
C ALA A 48 -41.79 -22.52 -11.30
N GLU A 49 -42.48 -22.54 -12.45
CA GLU A 49 -42.05 -21.90 -13.69
C GLU A 49 -42.18 -20.37 -13.65
N HIS A 50 -43.05 -19.80 -12.79
CA HIS A 50 -43.24 -18.35 -12.66
C HIS A 50 -42.41 -17.82 -11.47
N SER A 51 -41.84 -16.65 -11.61
CA SER A 51 -40.70 -16.11 -10.86
C SER A 51 -40.81 -15.94 -9.34
N GLN A 52 -41.99 -16.12 -8.73
CA GLN A 52 -42.17 -16.13 -7.26
C GLN A 52 -43.35 -16.99 -6.83
N PRO A 53 -43.22 -18.30 -6.75
CA PRO A 53 -44.29 -19.15 -6.24
C PRO A 53 -44.41 -18.99 -4.71
N ASP A 54 -45.67 -18.79 -4.28
CA ASP A 54 -46.01 -18.83 -2.87
C ASP A 54 -46.26 -20.31 -2.49
N TYR A 55 -45.13 -20.96 -2.14
CA TYR A 55 -45.14 -22.41 -1.86
C TYR A 55 -45.95 -22.79 -0.61
N ASP A 56 -46.30 -21.83 0.25
CA ASP A 56 -47.05 -22.10 1.48
C ASP A 56 -48.57 -22.19 1.25
N LYS A 57 -49.03 -21.85 0.05
CA LYS A 57 -50.45 -21.95 -0.36
C LYS A 57 -50.83 -23.29 -0.98
N ILE A 58 -49.86 -24.14 -1.30
CA ILE A 58 -50.14 -25.43 -1.95
C ILE A 58 -50.50 -26.44 -0.87
N ASP A 59 -51.77 -26.82 -0.85
CA ASP A 59 -52.30 -27.79 0.15
C ASP A 59 -52.32 -29.20 -0.48
N PHE A 60 -51.68 -30.13 0.23
CA PHE A 60 -51.69 -31.54 -0.11
C PHE A 60 -52.50 -32.32 0.88
N PRO A 61 -53.35 -33.31 0.44
CA PRO A 61 -54.13 -34.14 1.36
C PRO A 61 -53.21 -35.04 2.19
N ASP A 62 -53.69 -35.38 3.40
CA ASP A 62 -53.05 -36.35 4.33
C ASP A 62 -53.11 -37.77 3.79
N THR A 63 -52.28 -38.06 2.78
CA THR A 63 -52.10 -39.34 2.09
C THR A 63 -50.63 -39.56 1.77
N GLU A 64 -50.24 -40.81 1.50
CA GLU A 64 -48.87 -41.12 1.08
C GLU A 64 -48.46 -40.30 -0.16
N LEU A 65 -49.40 -40.07 -1.11
CA LEU A 65 -49.12 -39.22 -2.28
C LEU A 65 -48.98 -37.75 -1.91
N GLY A 66 -49.71 -37.25 -0.91
CA GLY A 66 -49.56 -35.90 -0.38
C GLY A 66 -48.24 -35.72 0.34
N GLU A 67 -47.76 -36.69 1.12
CA GLU A 67 -46.42 -36.67 1.71
C GLU A 67 -45.30 -36.61 0.67
N ILE A 68 -45.48 -37.33 -0.45
CA ILE A 68 -44.53 -37.24 -1.58
C ILE A 68 -44.56 -35.83 -2.15
N GLY A 69 -45.74 -35.22 -2.30
CA GLY A 69 -45.92 -33.85 -2.79
C GLY A 69 -45.16 -32.86 -1.87
N HIS A 70 -45.34 -32.94 -0.56
CA HIS A 70 -44.63 -32.12 0.40
C HIS A 70 -43.09 -32.29 0.27
N LYS A 71 -42.60 -33.52 0.20
CA LYS A 71 -41.15 -33.80 0.05
C LYS A 71 -40.59 -33.22 -1.25
N ILE A 72 -41.33 -33.26 -2.34
CA ILE A 72 -40.93 -32.67 -3.63
C ILE A 72 -40.80 -31.14 -3.49
N VAL A 73 -41.80 -30.49 -2.90
CA VAL A 73 -41.79 -29.03 -2.67
C VAL A 73 -40.66 -28.64 -1.74
N ASP A 74 -40.42 -29.35 -0.65
CA ASP A 74 -39.36 -29.07 0.29
C ASP A 74 -37.96 -29.24 -0.35
N ASN A 75 -37.74 -30.31 -1.10
CA ASN A 75 -36.50 -30.52 -1.85
C ASN A 75 -36.27 -29.41 -2.88
N TYR A 76 -37.33 -28.99 -3.59
CA TYR A 76 -37.20 -27.88 -4.54
C TYR A 76 -36.89 -26.55 -3.85
N LYS A 77 -37.54 -26.24 -2.70
CA LYS A 77 -37.21 -25.09 -1.86
C LYS A 77 -35.74 -25.11 -1.43
N MET A 78 -35.25 -26.28 -0.97
CA MET A 78 -33.82 -26.42 -0.60
C MET A 78 -32.87 -26.22 -1.77
N LEU A 79 -33.17 -26.83 -2.92
CA LEU A 79 -32.36 -26.67 -4.14
C LEU A 79 -32.33 -25.22 -4.62
N LYS A 80 -33.48 -24.54 -4.62
CA LYS A 80 -33.58 -23.13 -5.00
C LYS A 80 -32.77 -22.25 -4.06
N LYS A 81 -32.94 -22.44 -2.73
CA LYS A 81 -32.17 -21.72 -1.72
C LYS A 81 -30.66 -21.92 -1.88
N SER A 82 -30.23 -23.17 -2.12
CA SER A 82 -28.82 -23.49 -2.35
C SER A 82 -28.28 -22.84 -3.63
N LYS A 83 -29.06 -22.84 -4.72
CA LYS A 83 -28.71 -22.15 -5.97
C LYS A 83 -28.59 -20.65 -5.77
N ASP A 84 -29.52 -20.02 -5.05
CA ASP A 84 -29.49 -18.58 -4.76
C ASP A 84 -28.30 -18.22 -3.88
N GLN A 85 -28.00 -19.04 -2.88
CA GLN A 85 -26.79 -18.87 -2.06
C GLN A 85 -25.52 -18.97 -2.90
N LEU A 86 -25.41 -19.97 -3.76
CA LEU A 86 -24.27 -20.14 -4.66
C LEU A 86 -24.11 -18.95 -5.61
N ASN A 87 -25.22 -18.45 -6.16
CA ASN A 87 -25.19 -17.25 -7.00
C ASN A 87 -24.73 -16.01 -6.23
N GLN A 88 -25.20 -15.84 -4.98
CA GLN A 88 -24.75 -14.72 -4.12
C GLN A 88 -23.26 -14.82 -3.78
N GLU A 89 -22.77 -16.00 -3.47
CA GLU A 89 -21.34 -16.22 -3.21
C GLU A 89 -20.51 -15.95 -4.47
N ARG A 90 -20.96 -16.45 -5.61
CA ARG A 90 -20.33 -16.15 -6.92
C ARG A 90 -20.27 -14.66 -7.19
N GLU A 91 -21.36 -13.92 -6.99
CA GLU A 91 -21.38 -12.47 -7.19
C GLU A 91 -20.45 -11.72 -6.20
N LYS A 92 -20.36 -12.19 -4.94
CA LYS A 92 -19.44 -11.62 -3.98
C LYS A 92 -18.00 -11.81 -4.43
N LEU A 93 -17.64 -13.01 -4.88
CA LEU A 93 -16.30 -13.30 -5.41
C LEU A 93 -15.98 -12.45 -6.64
N LEU A 94 -16.88 -12.35 -7.60
CA LEU A 94 -16.69 -11.51 -8.80
C LEU A 94 -16.50 -10.04 -8.43
N ARG A 95 -17.29 -9.51 -7.48
CA ARG A 95 -17.10 -8.14 -6.98
C ARG A 95 -15.74 -7.96 -6.31
N HIS A 96 -15.29 -8.94 -5.53
CA HIS A 96 -13.97 -8.90 -4.92
C HIS A 96 -12.85 -8.83 -5.97
N PHE A 97 -12.91 -9.66 -7.02
CA PHE A 97 -11.96 -9.61 -8.12
C PHE A 97 -11.98 -8.28 -8.88
N HIS A 98 -13.18 -7.69 -9.09
CA HIS A 98 -13.30 -6.40 -9.77
C HIS A 98 -12.70 -5.22 -8.98
N HIS A 99 -12.77 -5.27 -7.64
CA HIS A 99 -12.26 -4.20 -6.75
C HIS A 99 -10.84 -4.47 -6.24
N SER A 100 -10.21 -5.56 -6.67
CA SER A 100 -8.81 -5.82 -6.36
C SER A 100 -7.91 -4.82 -7.08
N ASP A 101 -6.95 -4.23 -6.38
CA ASP A 101 -5.89 -3.38 -6.96
C ASP A 101 -4.91 -4.19 -7.82
N GLU A 102 -4.92 -5.53 -7.68
CA GLU A 102 -4.16 -6.42 -8.54
C GLU A 102 -4.90 -6.64 -9.87
N GLY A 103 -4.16 -6.64 -10.95
CA GLY A 103 -4.65 -7.05 -12.26
C GLY A 103 -4.73 -8.57 -12.31
N ILE A 104 -5.94 -9.14 -12.47
CA ILE A 104 -6.17 -10.59 -12.47
C ILE A 104 -6.81 -11.00 -13.79
N CYS A 105 -6.23 -12.01 -14.43
CA CYS A 105 -6.79 -12.63 -15.61
C CYS A 105 -6.72 -14.16 -15.49
N ILE A 106 -7.83 -14.84 -15.82
CA ILE A 106 -7.93 -16.28 -15.86
C ILE A 106 -8.12 -16.70 -17.33
N PHE A 107 -7.30 -17.63 -17.76
CA PHE A 107 -7.32 -18.21 -19.10
C PHE A 107 -7.71 -19.68 -19.08
N SER A 108 -8.36 -20.15 -20.13
CA SER A 108 -8.56 -21.58 -20.38
C SER A 108 -7.25 -22.26 -20.80
N ALA A 109 -7.23 -23.59 -20.83
CA ALA A 109 -6.12 -24.38 -21.36
C ALA A 109 -5.77 -24.00 -22.82
N ASP A 110 -6.71 -23.49 -23.60
CA ASP A 110 -6.53 -23.05 -24.98
C ASP A 110 -6.11 -21.59 -25.09
N HIS A 111 -5.61 -20.98 -24.01
CA HIS A 111 -5.16 -19.58 -23.92
C HIS A 111 -6.24 -18.52 -24.19
N LYS A 112 -7.52 -18.87 -24.08
CA LYS A 112 -8.63 -17.92 -24.21
C LYS A 112 -8.98 -17.32 -22.86
N LYS A 113 -9.21 -16.01 -22.84
CA LYS A 113 -9.64 -15.30 -21.65
C LYS A 113 -10.99 -15.80 -21.16
N ILE A 114 -11.03 -16.33 -19.93
CA ILE A 114 -12.27 -16.64 -19.20
C ILE A 114 -12.74 -15.41 -18.46
N TYR A 115 -11.83 -14.72 -17.79
CA TYR A 115 -12.12 -13.54 -16.98
C TYR A 115 -10.90 -12.61 -16.93
N ALA A 116 -11.13 -11.30 -16.96
CA ALA A 116 -10.11 -10.28 -16.67
C ALA A 116 -10.75 -9.11 -15.95
N ASN A 117 -10.09 -8.58 -14.90
CA ASN A 117 -10.54 -7.36 -14.28
C ASN A 117 -9.96 -6.11 -15.00
N THR A 118 -10.48 -4.94 -14.64
CA THR A 118 -10.09 -3.67 -15.27
C THR A 118 -8.60 -3.37 -15.07
N HIS A 119 -8.04 -3.65 -13.89
CA HIS A 119 -6.62 -3.41 -13.59
C HIS A 119 -5.70 -4.27 -14.46
N PHE A 120 -6.07 -5.53 -14.73
CA PHE A 120 -5.28 -6.37 -15.63
C PHE A 120 -5.17 -5.76 -17.03
N ILE A 121 -6.28 -5.33 -17.60
CA ILE A 121 -6.32 -4.71 -18.93
C ILE A 121 -5.48 -3.41 -18.94
N GLN A 122 -5.60 -2.57 -17.91
CA GLN A 122 -4.82 -1.33 -17.79
C GLN A 122 -3.32 -1.60 -17.66
N TYR A 123 -2.92 -2.61 -16.90
CA TYR A 123 -1.51 -2.96 -16.74
C TYR A 123 -0.93 -3.58 -17.99
N VAL A 124 -1.67 -4.47 -18.66
CA VAL A 124 -1.27 -5.02 -19.97
C VAL A 124 -1.11 -3.90 -21.01
N ASN A 125 -2.04 -2.96 -21.10
CA ASN A 125 -1.94 -1.80 -21.98
C ASN A 125 -0.70 -0.94 -21.69
N THR A 126 -0.34 -0.81 -20.41
CA THR A 126 0.88 -0.10 -20.02
C THR A 126 2.15 -0.88 -20.39
N ILE A 127 2.12 -2.21 -20.29
CA ILE A 127 3.27 -3.09 -20.60
C ILE A 127 3.46 -3.19 -22.11
N LEU A 128 2.38 -3.36 -22.87
CA LEU A 128 2.44 -3.49 -24.33
C LEU A 128 2.59 -2.14 -25.07
N ASP A 129 2.31 -1.03 -24.37
CA ASP A 129 2.28 0.33 -24.93
C ASP A 129 1.22 0.50 -26.03
N GLU A 130 0.17 -0.32 -25.98
CA GLU A 130 -0.93 -0.34 -26.94
C GLU A 130 -2.29 -0.49 -26.21
N PRO A 131 -3.32 0.27 -26.60
CA PRO A 131 -4.67 0.10 -26.06
C PRO A 131 -5.30 -1.17 -26.63
N THR A 132 -5.32 -2.25 -25.85
CA THR A 132 -5.97 -3.50 -26.21
C THR A 132 -7.02 -3.91 -25.17
N PHE A 133 -8.13 -4.49 -25.64
CA PHE A 133 -9.09 -5.21 -24.80
C PHE A 133 -8.98 -6.71 -24.98
N ASP A 134 -8.24 -7.13 -26.02
CA ASP A 134 -7.96 -8.54 -26.30
C ASP A 134 -6.62 -8.91 -25.66
N VAL A 135 -6.71 -9.65 -24.56
CA VAL A 135 -5.56 -10.14 -23.82
C VAL A 135 -5.15 -11.57 -24.18
N ASP A 136 -5.81 -12.20 -25.16
CA ASP A 136 -5.52 -13.58 -25.58
C ASP A 136 -4.13 -13.70 -26.23
N HIS A 137 -3.59 -12.58 -26.72
CA HIS A 137 -2.30 -12.52 -27.42
C HIS A 137 -1.11 -12.00 -26.55
N ILE A 138 -1.29 -11.88 -25.22
CA ILE A 138 -0.23 -11.33 -24.35
C ILE A 138 1.10 -12.08 -24.43
N PHE A 139 1.08 -13.39 -24.71
CA PHE A 139 2.28 -14.20 -24.83
C PHE A 139 3.09 -13.94 -26.12
N GLN A 140 2.54 -13.22 -27.10
CA GLN A 140 3.30 -12.77 -28.25
C GLN A 140 4.31 -11.67 -27.88
N ALA A 141 4.06 -10.97 -26.76
CA ALA A 141 4.95 -9.92 -26.29
C ALA A 141 6.21 -10.50 -25.62
N PRO A 142 7.39 -9.91 -25.88
CA PRO A 142 8.66 -10.39 -25.32
C PRO A 142 8.69 -10.38 -23.80
N GLU A 143 7.91 -9.51 -23.15
CA GLU A 143 7.82 -9.36 -21.70
C GLU A 143 7.20 -10.59 -21.02
N PHE A 144 6.37 -11.38 -21.72
CA PHE A 144 5.70 -12.57 -21.20
C PHE A 144 6.30 -13.90 -21.66
N LYS A 145 7.40 -13.89 -22.43
CA LYS A 145 8.02 -15.12 -22.94
C LYS A 145 8.48 -16.10 -21.87
N GLU A 146 8.98 -15.62 -20.74
CA GLU A 146 9.37 -16.50 -19.63
C GLU A 146 8.16 -17.19 -19.00
N ALA A 147 7.04 -16.47 -18.87
CA ALA A 147 5.77 -17.01 -18.38
C ALA A 147 5.21 -18.05 -19.37
N GLU A 148 5.28 -17.79 -20.68
CA GLU A 148 4.88 -18.72 -21.73
C GLU A 148 5.71 -20.01 -21.67
N PHE A 149 7.05 -19.89 -21.57
CA PHE A 149 7.93 -21.06 -21.44
C PHE A 149 7.60 -21.88 -20.20
N PHE A 150 7.29 -21.23 -19.08
CA PHE A 150 6.88 -21.94 -17.87
C PHE A 150 5.57 -22.70 -18.09
N LEU A 151 4.57 -22.10 -18.75
CA LEU A 151 3.30 -22.74 -19.12
C LEU A 151 3.57 -24.01 -19.94
N GLN A 152 4.31 -23.90 -21.04
CA GLN A 152 4.60 -25.02 -21.95
C GLN A 152 5.30 -26.19 -21.23
N LYS A 153 6.17 -25.89 -20.27
CA LYS A 153 6.92 -26.90 -19.51
C LYS A 153 6.07 -27.64 -18.47
N ASN A 154 5.06 -26.96 -17.89
CA ASN A 154 4.28 -27.47 -16.75
C ASN A 154 2.84 -27.84 -17.11
N THR A 155 2.46 -27.81 -18.39
CA THR A 155 1.18 -28.27 -18.89
C THR A 155 1.39 -29.56 -19.72
N PRO A 156 0.62 -30.66 -19.48
CA PRO A 156 -0.47 -30.79 -18.50
C PRO A 156 0.01 -30.96 -17.06
N VAL A 157 -0.77 -30.42 -16.13
CA VAL A 157 -0.48 -30.54 -14.69
C VAL A 157 -0.75 -31.97 -14.24
N ASN A 158 0.20 -32.56 -13.50
CA ASN A 158 -0.01 -33.88 -12.89
C ASN A 158 -1.06 -33.78 -11.77
N PRO A 159 -2.24 -34.45 -11.87
CA PRO A 159 -3.27 -34.39 -10.86
C PRO A 159 -2.86 -34.93 -9.48
N GLN A 160 -1.77 -35.72 -9.41
CA GLN A 160 -1.21 -36.28 -8.18
C GLN A 160 -0.09 -35.40 -7.57
N ALA A 161 0.21 -34.24 -8.20
CA ALA A 161 1.19 -33.31 -7.66
C ALA A 161 0.73 -32.72 -6.33
N LYS A 162 1.62 -32.68 -5.34
CA LYS A 162 1.33 -32.13 -4.00
C LYS A 162 1.16 -30.60 -3.99
N SER A 163 1.53 -29.92 -5.07
CA SER A 163 1.49 -28.46 -5.17
C SER A 163 1.14 -28.02 -6.59
N ILE A 164 0.42 -26.93 -6.68
CA ILE A 164 0.08 -26.24 -7.92
C ILE A 164 1.34 -25.56 -8.46
N PRO A 165 1.67 -25.69 -9.79
CA PRO A 165 2.81 -24.99 -10.38
C PRO A 165 2.60 -23.47 -10.32
N ILE A 166 3.60 -22.75 -9.79
CA ILE A 166 3.61 -21.28 -9.65
C ILE A 166 4.90 -20.74 -10.25
N TRP A 167 4.80 -19.72 -11.09
CA TRP A 167 5.92 -18.92 -11.56
C TRP A 167 5.77 -17.49 -11.10
N GLN A 168 6.88 -16.82 -10.84
CA GLN A 168 6.93 -15.41 -10.47
C GLN A 168 8.03 -14.70 -11.26
N GLY A 169 7.71 -13.54 -11.80
CA GLY A 169 8.63 -12.71 -12.54
C GLY A 169 8.39 -11.23 -12.31
N LYS A 170 9.22 -10.41 -12.92
CA LYS A 170 9.08 -8.94 -12.90
C LYS A 170 9.17 -8.40 -14.32
N ILE A 171 8.32 -7.44 -14.64
CA ILE A 171 8.35 -6.69 -15.89
C ILE A 171 8.63 -5.22 -15.55
N ALA A 172 9.63 -4.64 -16.23
CA ALA A 172 9.91 -3.20 -16.14
C ALA A 172 9.67 -2.57 -17.50
N LYS A 173 8.78 -1.58 -17.57
CA LYS A 173 8.42 -0.89 -18.82
C LYS A 173 8.05 0.57 -18.52
N ASN A 174 8.61 1.51 -19.31
CA ASN A 174 8.30 2.94 -19.21
C ASN A 174 8.39 3.51 -17.78
N GLY A 175 9.40 3.09 -17.00
CA GLY A 175 9.60 3.51 -15.63
C GLY A 175 8.59 2.94 -14.61
N LYS A 176 7.73 2.02 -15.05
CA LYS A 176 6.83 1.24 -14.17
C LYS A 176 7.35 -0.17 -13.98
N HIS A 177 7.09 -0.73 -12.81
CA HIS A 177 7.50 -2.08 -12.42
C HIS A 177 6.28 -2.89 -12.04
N PHE A 178 6.13 -4.08 -12.65
CA PHE A 178 5.04 -5.00 -12.40
C PHE A 178 5.61 -6.32 -11.88
N ALA A 179 5.08 -6.81 -10.76
CA ALA A 179 5.27 -8.18 -10.34
C ALA A 179 4.24 -9.05 -11.05
N VAL A 180 4.69 -10.14 -11.66
CA VAL A 180 3.86 -11.10 -12.39
C VAL A 180 3.86 -12.40 -11.65
N ARG A 181 2.69 -12.97 -11.41
CA ARG A 181 2.52 -14.32 -10.89
C ARG A 181 1.64 -15.11 -11.84
N LEU A 182 2.08 -16.32 -12.18
CA LEU A 182 1.32 -17.25 -12.99
C LEU A 182 1.12 -18.54 -12.18
N LEU A 183 -0.12 -19.01 -12.16
CA LEU A 183 -0.56 -20.18 -11.41
C LEU A 183 -1.36 -21.06 -12.34
N ILE A 184 -1.03 -22.38 -12.43
CA ILE A 184 -1.69 -23.32 -13.32
C ILE A 184 -2.57 -24.25 -12.48
N PHE A 185 -3.88 -24.30 -12.80
CA PHE A 185 -4.84 -25.15 -12.10
C PHE A 185 -4.80 -26.61 -12.64
N TYR A 186 -5.44 -27.52 -11.93
CA TYR A 186 -5.48 -28.94 -12.29
C TYR A 186 -6.21 -29.25 -13.60
N ASP A 187 -7.12 -28.37 -14.03
CA ASP A 187 -7.81 -28.45 -15.31
C ASP A 187 -7.02 -27.83 -16.47
N ASN A 188 -5.75 -27.47 -16.22
CA ASN A 188 -4.84 -26.74 -17.11
C ASN A 188 -5.29 -25.32 -17.46
N SER A 189 -6.34 -24.80 -16.86
CA SER A 189 -6.58 -23.36 -16.85
C SER A 189 -5.51 -22.67 -16.00
N TYR A 190 -5.27 -21.38 -16.22
CA TYR A 190 -4.25 -20.68 -15.45
C TYR A 190 -4.65 -19.23 -15.16
N GLU A 191 -4.11 -18.72 -14.07
CA GLU A 191 -4.28 -17.36 -13.63
C GLU A 191 -2.96 -16.58 -13.81
N ILE A 192 -3.08 -15.38 -14.36
CA ILE A 192 -1.99 -14.39 -14.36
C ILE A 192 -2.42 -13.23 -13.48
N THR A 193 -1.61 -12.94 -12.48
CA THR A 193 -1.76 -11.79 -11.60
C THR A 193 -0.66 -10.78 -11.91
N LEU A 194 -1.02 -9.51 -12.13
CA LEU A 194 -0.13 -8.38 -12.30
C LEU A 194 -0.29 -7.42 -11.12
N ASN A 195 0.79 -7.09 -10.45
CA ASN A 195 0.77 -6.10 -9.36
C ASN A 195 1.73 -4.96 -9.68
N ASN A 196 1.25 -3.73 -9.61
CA ASN A 196 2.08 -2.55 -9.81
C ASN A 196 2.93 -2.29 -8.56
N VAL A 197 4.20 -2.66 -8.63
CA VAL A 197 5.17 -2.53 -7.55
C VAL A 197 6.12 -1.34 -7.74
N THR A 198 5.77 -0.38 -8.60
CA THR A 198 6.62 0.75 -8.96
C THR A 198 7.06 1.57 -7.74
N SER A 199 6.13 1.90 -6.85
CA SER A 199 6.44 2.66 -5.63
C SER A 199 7.31 1.84 -4.66
N ALA A 200 7.02 0.55 -4.48
CA ALA A 200 7.80 -0.33 -3.64
C ALA A 200 9.23 -0.51 -4.19
N GLU A 201 9.38 -0.67 -5.50
CA GLU A 201 10.68 -0.84 -6.14
C GLU A 201 11.49 0.46 -6.12
N LYS A 202 10.87 1.62 -6.36
CA LYS A 202 11.53 2.93 -6.17
C LYS A 202 12.03 3.11 -4.74
N ASN A 203 11.20 2.80 -3.75
CA ASN A 203 11.59 2.89 -2.34
C ASN A 203 12.74 1.92 -2.00
N ARG A 204 12.71 0.69 -2.55
CA ARG A 204 13.79 -0.28 -2.39
C ARG A 204 15.11 0.23 -2.96
N LEU A 205 15.07 0.80 -4.18
CA LEU A 205 16.25 1.37 -4.84
C LEU A 205 16.80 2.57 -4.06
N LEU A 206 15.93 3.47 -3.59
CA LEU A 206 16.33 4.60 -2.76
C LEU A 206 16.98 4.15 -1.44
N LYS A 207 16.43 3.12 -0.78
CA LYS A 207 17.06 2.55 0.43
C LYS A 207 18.43 1.94 0.13
N GLN A 208 18.57 1.25 -0.99
CA GLN A 208 19.83 0.65 -1.40
C GLN A 208 20.88 1.71 -1.73
N GLU A 209 20.50 2.76 -2.46
CA GLU A 209 21.36 3.91 -2.75
C GLU A 209 21.79 4.61 -1.47
N MET A 210 20.85 4.86 -0.54
CA MET A 210 21.15 5.41 0.78
C MET A 210 22.20 4.58 1.53
N THR A 211 22.02 3.24 1.57
CA THR A 211 22.97 2.34 2.26
C THR A 211 24.36 2.42 1.64
N ASN A 212 24.46 2.44 0.31
CA ASN A 212 25.71 2.55 -0.41
C ASN A 212 26.41 3.90 -0.12
N ASN A 213 25.64 4.99 -0.11
CA ASN A 213 26.15 6.33 0.16
C ASN A 213 26.63 6.46 1.61
N ILE A 214 25.88 5.90 2.58
CA ILE A 214 26.31 5.83 3.99
C ILE A 214 27.64 5.09 4.11
N ALA A 215 27.75 3.91 3.51
CA ALA A 215 28.98 3.11 3.57
C ALA A 215 30.19 3.88 2.99
N HIS A 216 29.96 4.62 1.90
CA HIS A 216 31.00 5.44 1.28
C HIS A 216 31.41 6.63 2.16
N GLU A 217 30.44 7.37 2.73
CA GLU A 217 30.70 8.53 3.59
C GLU A 217 31.30 8.14 4.97
N LEU A 218 31.02 6.91 5.47
CA LEU A 218 31.69 6.37 6.65
C LEU A 218 33.11 5.90 6.38
N LYS A 219 33.39 5.31 5.20
CA LYS A 219 34.70 4.78 4.86
C LYS A 219 35.77 5.88 4.78
N THR A 220 35.44 7.05 4.28
CA THR A 220 36.37 8.16 4.08
C THR A 220 36.99 8.66 5.38
N PRO A 221 36.23 9.09 6.43
CA PRO A 221 36.80 9.54 7.70
C PRO A 221 37.54 8.40 8.42
N VAL A 222 37.02 7.15 8.37
CA VAL A 222 37.68 5.99 8.98
C VAL A 222 39.07 5.77 8.36
N SER A 223 39.15 5.80 7.01
CA SER A 223 40.46 5.67 6.34
C SER A 223 41.42 6.81 6.66
N SER A 224 40.91 8.05 6.79
CA SER A 224 41.74 9.21 7.19
C SER A 224 42.23 9.08 8.60
N ILE A 225 41.37 8.70 9.56
CA ILE A 225 41.76 8.46 10.97
C ILE A 225 42.86 7.41 11.02
N ARG A 226 42.64 6.28 10.33
CA ARG A 226 43.64 5.20 10.27
C ARG A 226 44.96 5.70 9.73
N GLY A 227 44.98 6.43 8.61
CA GLY A 227 46.23 6.94 8.06
C GLY A 227 46.95 7.92 8.96
N TYR A 228 46.26 8.82 9.70
CA TYR A 228 46.89 9.70 10.67
C TYR A 228 47.49 8.91 11.84
N ILE A 229 46.82 7.89 12.35
CA ILE A 229 47.29 7.05 13.44
C ILE A 229 48.48 6.18 12.96
N GLU A 230 48.39 5.55 11.77
CA GLU A 230 49.49 4.79 11.18
C GLU A 230 50.76 5.66 11.05
N THR A 231 50.63 6.90 10.57
CA THR A 231 51.72 7.84 10.44
C THR A 231 52.39 8.13 11.79
N ILE A 232 51.61 8.26 12.89
CA ILE A 232 52.14 8.50 14.25
C ILE A 232 52.87 7.24 14.75
N LEU A 233 52.35 6.05 14.47
CA LEU A 233 52.89 4.79 14.99
C LEU A 233 54.14 4.33 14.23
N GLU A 234 54.23 4.59 12.94
CA GLU A 234 55.36 4.14 12.10
C GLU A 234 56.59 5.06 12.16
N GLN A 235 56.43 6.32 12.60
CA GLN A 235 57.56 7.27 12.72
C GLN A 235 58.09 7.37 14.15
N GLU A 236 59.15 6.63 14.46
CA GLU A 236 59.80 6.60 15.79
C GLU A 236 60.27 8.00 16.32
N HIS A 237 60.53 8.97 15.43
CA HIS A 237 60.99 10.30 15.76
C HIS A 237 60.13 11.42 15.20
N LEU A 238 58.79 11.28 15.30
CA LEU A 238 57.88 12.34 14.88
C LEU A 238 57.95 13.54 15.83
N GLU A 239 58.22 14.73 15.30
CA GLU A 239 58.22 15.97 16.05
C GLU A 239 56.89 16.16 16.82
N PRO A 240 56.91 16.59 18.10
CA PRO A 240 55.69 16.75 18.90
C PRO A 240 54.62 17.63 18.25
N VAL A 241 55.05 18.65 17.50
CA VAL A 241 54.11 19.52 16.74
C VAL A 241 53.38 18.77 15.64
N LYS A 242 54.05 17.90 14.91
CA LYS A 242 53.44 17.07 13.87
C LYS A 242 52.56 15.99 14.48
N GLN A 243 52.98 15.39 15.59
CA GLN A 243 52.14 14.42 16.31
C GLN A 243 50.82 15.04 16.76
N LYS A 244 50.88 16.24 17.36
CA LYS A 244 49.70 16.99 17.78
C LYS A 244 48.82 17.31 16.58
N PHE A 245 49.38 17.75 15.44
CA PHE A 245 48.64 18.02 14.22
C PHE A 245 47.88 16.80 13.73
N PHE A 246 48.49 15.61 13.67
CA PHE A 246 47.80 14.39 13.20
C PHE A 246 46.73 13.94 14.19
N LEU A 247 46.96 14.08 15.50
CA LEU A 247 45.91 13.80 16.51
C LEU A 247 44.72 14.75 16.38
N GLU A 248 44.95 16.04 16.20
CA GLU A 248 43.87 17.01 15.97
C GLU A 248 43.10 16.70 14.70
N ARG A 249 43.78 16.31 13.58
CA ARG A 249 43.12 15.89 12.35
C ARG A 249 42.32 14.63 12.53
N ALA A 250 42.82 13.64 13.25
CA ALA A 250 42.07 12.41 13.58
C ALA A 250 40.82 12.72 14.40
N TYR A 251 40.97 13.61 15.42
CA TYR A 251 39.85 14.03 16.27
C TYR A 251 38.76 14.74 15.49
N ILE A 252 39.09 15.64 14.56
CA ILE A 252 38.11 16.29 13.68
C ILE A 252 37.35 15.24 12.84
N GLN A 253 38.02 14.19 12.33
CA GLN A 253 37.34 13.14 11.59
C GLN A 253 36.42 12.30 12.48
N ILE A 254 36.76 12.09 13.75
CA ILE A 254 35.89 11.38 14.72
C ILE A 254 34.64 12.20 15.00
N LEU A 255 34.73 13.51 15.20
CA LEU A 255 33.57 14.39 15.39
C LEU A 255 32.64 14.33 14.17
N ARG A 256 33.21 14.45 12.96
CA ARG A 256 32.46 14.34 11.72
C ARG A 256 31.75 12.97 11.59
N LEU A 257 32.40 11.88 11.93
CA LEU A 257 31.84 10.54 11.92
C LEU A 257 30.65 10.44 12.90
N SER A 258 30.80 11.02 14.10
CA SER A 258 29.74 11.04 15.11
C SER A 258 28.49 11.84 14.65
N GLU A 259 28.71 12.97 13.97
CA GLU A 259 27.62 13.76 13.38
C GLU A 259 26.90 12.96 12.28
N LEU A 260 27.66 12.33 11.37
CA LEU A 260 27.06 11.51 10.31
C LEU A 260 26.21 10.36 10.86
N ILE A 261 26.69 9.67 11.91
CA ILE A 261 25.93 8.59 12.56
C ILE A 261 24.64 9.15 13.19
N ARG A 262 24.70 10.32 13.83
CA ARG A 262 23.52 10.98 14.41
C ARG A 262 22.50 11.36 13.33
N ASP A 263 22.97 11.92 12.22
CA ASP A 263 22.14 12.31 11.08
C ASP A 263 21.42 11.09 10.49
N VAL A 264 22.15 10.00 10.25
CA VAL A 264 21.58 8.73 9.73
C VAL A 264 20.55 8.17 10.69
N ALA A 265 20.85 8.15 12.01
CA ALA A 265 19.92 7.67 13.02
C ALA A 265 18.64 8.52 13.08
N LEU A 266 18.75 9.85 12.96
CA LEU A 266 17.61 10.76 12.95
C LEU A 266 16.72 10.53 11.73
N ILE A 267 17.31 10.41 10.53
CA ILE A 267 16.58 10.12 9.31
C ILE A 267 15.83 8.79 9.42
N THR A 268 16.54 7.72 9.83
CA THR A 268 15.94 6.38 9.96
C THR A 268 14.79 6.38 10.96
N LYS A 269 14.97 7.02 12.13
CA LYS A 269 13.94 7.12 13.16
C LYS A 269 12.72 7.91 12.67
N THR A 270 12.94 8.99 11.91
CA THR A 270 11.83 9.81 11.37
C THR A 270 11.00 9.05 10.32
N GLU A 271 11.61 8.15 9.56
CA GLU A 271 10.96 7.39 8.49
C GLU A 271 10.28 6.11 8.97
N GLU A 272 10.92 5.37 9.87
CA GLU A 272 10.50 4.02 10.25
C GLU A 272 9.77 3.98 11.61
N ALA A 273 9.98 5.00 12.45
CA ALA A 273 9.53 5.00 13.83
C ALA A 273 9.04 6.39 14.27
N SER A 274 8.32 7.08 13.40
CA SER A 274 7.78 8.43 13.66
C SER A 274 6.92 8.51 14.93
N ASP A 275 6.23 7.43 15.27
CA ASP A 275 5.36 7.36 16.45
C ASP A 275 6.13 7.29 17.77
N LEU A 276 7.45 7.00 17.74
CA LEU A 276 8.29 6.94 18.92
C LEU A 276 8.86 8.31 19.35
N PHE A 277 8.56 9.38 18.63
CA PHE A 277 8.96 10.72 19.04
C PHE A 277 8.00 11.26 20.10
N GLU A 278 8.54 11.65 21.23
CA GLU A 278 7.82 12.40 22.25
C GLU A 278 7.39 13.75 21.68
N LYS A 279 6.17 14.16 21.99
CA LYS A 279 5.57 15.41 21.53
C LYS A 279 5.28 16.29 22.72
N GLU A 280 5.72 17.55 22.62
CA GLU A 280 5.56 18.56 23.64
C GLU A 280 5.26 19.92 23.00
N THR A 281 4.81 20.89 23.80
CA THR A 281 4.63 22.26 23.34
C THR A 281 5.96 22.98 23.37
N ILE A 282 6.43 23.40 22.20
CA ILE A 282 7.75 24.00 22.00
C ILE A 282 7.60 25.42 21.50
N ASN A 283 8.31 26.35 22.15
CA ASN A 283 8.39 27.71 21.72
C ASN A 283 9.50 27.87 20.67
N ILE A 284 9.13 28.25 19.45
CA ILE A 284 10.04 28.32 18.30
C ILE A 284 11.12 29.38 18.49
N ARG A 285 10.79 30.54 19.10
CA ARG A 285 11.76 31.59 19.37
C ARG A 285 12.91 31.08 20.26
N THR A 286 12.55 30.42 21.35
CA THR A 286 13.55 29.88 22.28
C THR A 286 14.41 28.80 21.65
N THR A 287 13.84 27.95 20.81
CA THR A 287 14.59 26.93 20.07
C THR A 287 15.62 27.56 19.11
N ILE A 288 15.26 28.66 18.44
CA ILE A 288 16.20 29.38 17.55
C ILE A 288 17.29 30.05 18.36
N ASP A 289 16.95 30.67 19.49
CA ASP A 289 17.91 31.33 20.36
C ASP A 289 18.93 30.31 20.97
N GLU A 290 18.47 29.09 21.32
CA GLU A 290 19.31 27.97 21.74
C GLU A 290 20.30 27.57 20.62
N VAL A 291 19.82 27.34 19.39
CA VAL A 291 20.69 27.02 18.25
C VAL A 291 21.68 28.13 17.96
N THR A 292 21.27 29.37 18.03
CA THR A 292 22.15 30.53 17.79
C THR A 292 23.25 30.61 18.84
N THR A 293 22.93 30.31 20.10
CA THR A 293 23.88 30.24 21.20
C THR A 293 24.91 29.12 21.00
N ASP A 294 24.46 27.93 20.61
CA ASP A 294 25.33 26.78 20.35
C ASP A 294 26.30 27.01 19.18
N LEU A 295 25.90 27.83 18.20
CA LEU A 295 26.70 28.16 17.02
C LEU A 295 27.42 29.50 17.11
N GLU A 296 27.39 30.19 18.27
CA GLU A 296 27.90 31.56 18.47
C GLU A 296 29.35 31.71 18.01
N VAL A 297 30.22 30.80 18.36
CA VAL A 297 31.66 30.83 18.00
C VAL A 297 31.82 30.79 16.47
N SER A 298 31.05 29.94 15.79
CA SER A 298 31.12 29.80 14.34
C SER A 298 30.53 31.02 13.64
N LEU A 299 29.44 31.57 14.15
CA LEU A 299 28.81 32.79 13.65
C LEU A 299 29.73 34.00 13.77
N GLN A 300 30.35 34.20 14.93
CA GLN A 300 31.34 35.26 15.18
C GLN A 300 32.56 35.15 14.27
N HIS A 301 33.10 33.92 14.11
CA HIS A 301 34.27 33.67 13.26
C HIS A 301 34.04 34.07 11.81
N ASN A 302 32.82 33.83 11.27
CA ASN A 302 32.45 34.18 9.90
C ASN A 302 31.75 35.55 9.76
N HIS A 303 31.68 36.33 10.83
CA HIS A 303 31.01 37.64 10.91
C HIS A 303 29.55 37.58 10.44
N ILE A 304 28.80 36.56 10.88
CA ILE A 304 27.41 36.34 10.52
C ILE A 304 26.52 36.87 11.64
N VAL A 305 25.53 37.68 11.26
CA VAL A 305 24.50 38.21 12.16
C VAL A 305 23.19 37.47 11.97
N VAL A 306 22.59 36.96 13.03
CA VAL A 306 21.31 36.29 13.02
C VAL A 306 20.23 37.21 13.59
N HIS A 307 19.18 37.45 12.82
CA HIS A 307 17.97 38.19 13.24
C HIS A 307 16.80 37.23 13.44
N ASN A 308 16.45 36.97 14.70
CA ASN A 308 15.29 36.18 15.06
C ASN A 308 14.07 37.11 15.28
N HIS A 309 13.21 37.21 14.29
CA HIS A 309 11.99 38.03 14.33
C HIS A 309 10.74 37.23 14.76
N ILE A 310 10.92 36.01 15.25
CA ILE A 310 9.82 35.18 15.70
C ILE A 310 9.17 35.76 16.96
N GLY A 311 7.87 35.84 16.95
CA GLY A 311 7.09 36.31 18.10
C GLY A 311 7.21 35.37 19.32
N PRO A 312 7.14 35.90 20.55
CA PRO A 312 7.32 35.09 21.76
C PRO A 312 6.22 34.06 22.02
N LYS A 313 5.10 34.14 21.29
CA LYS A 313 3.93 33.25 21.44
C LYS A 313 3.82 32.20 20.32
N VAL A 314 4.82 32.07 19.47
CA VAL A 314 4.81 31.07 18.39
C VAL A 314 5.21 29.71 19.00
N GLU A 315 4.20 28.90 19.27
CA GLU A 315 4.32 27.59 19.91
C GLU A 315 3.78 26.50 18.98
N ILE A 316 4.48 25.39 18.93
CA ILE A 316 4.15 24.22 18.09
C ILE A 316 4.15 22.99 18.98
N GLU A 317 3.12 22.17 18.86
CA GLU A 317 3.11 20.82 19.40
C GLU A 317 3.95 19.89 18.50
N GLY A 318 5.09 19.47 19.00
CA GLY A 318 6.05 18.73 18.18
C GLY A 318 7.14 18.05 18.97
N ASN A 319 8.23 17.70 18.29
CA ASN A 319 9.41 17.13 18.92
C ASN A 319 10.57 18.15 18.89
N HIS A 320 11.12 18.45 20.09
CA HIS A 320 12.19 19.44 20.23
C HIS A 320 13.42 19.11 19.39
N THR A 321 13.89 17.86 19.40
CA THR A 321 15.08 17.44 18.62
C THR A 321 14.90 17.71 17.13
N LEU A 322 13.71 17.46 16.59
CA LEU A 322 13.41 17.69 15.17
C LEU A 322 13.31 19.18 14.84
N LEU A 323 12.63 19.97 15.68
CA LEU A 323 12.52 21.42 15.49
C LEU A 323 13.89 22.11 15.64
N TYR A 324 14.66 21.73 16.63
CA TYR A 324 16.05 22.16 16.80
C TYR A 324 16.90 21.81 15.56
N SER A 325 16.75 20.58 15.01
CA SER A 325 17.51 20.16 13.85
C SER A 325 17.18 20.95 12.58
N ILE A 326 15.94 21.46 12.43
CA ILE A 326 15.55 22.33 11.31
C ILE A 326 16.45 23.58 11.33
N PHE A 327 16.41 24.33 12.42
CA PHE A 327 17.12 25.61 12.49
C PHE A 327 18.64 25.44 12.53
N ARG A 328 19.14 24.43 13.22
CA ARG A 328 20.57 24.10 13.24
C ARG A 328 21.09 23.81 11.84
N ASN A 329 20.43 22.93 11.08
CA ASN A 329 20.89 22.60 9.72
C ASN A 329 20.79 23.78 8.75
N LEU A 330 19.78 24.63 8.89
CA LEU A 330 19.65 25.84 8.05
C LEU A 330 20.75 26.85 8.37
N ILE A 331 21.04 27.11 9.66
CA ILE A 331 22.11 28.02 10.09
C ILE A 331 23.48 27.45 9.73
N ASP A 332 23.77 26.16 10.00
CA ASP A 332 25.01 25.50 9.61
C ASP A 332 25.23 25.55 8.08
N ASN A 333 24.14 25.39 7.30
CA ASN A 333 24.21 25.51 5.85
C ASN A 333 24.61 26.93 5.42
N ALA A 334 24.04 27.96 6.02
CA ALA A 334 24.42 29.34 5.75
C ALA A 334 25.88 29.63 6.14
N ILE A 335 26.34 29.18 7.32
CA ILE A 335 27.76 29.31 7.77
C ILE A 335 28.71 28.68 6.74
N ASN A 336 28.37 27.50 6.23
CA ASN A 336 29.29 26.74 5.37
C ASN A 336 29.28 27.16 3.90
N TYR A 337 28.14 27.72 3.40
CA TYR A 337 27.95 27.90 1.96
C TYR A 337 27.56 29.31 1.52
N ALA A 338 26.96 30.14 2.37
CA ALA A 338 26.51 31.47 1.97
C ALA A 338 27.65 32.50 1.85
N GLY A 339 28.71 32.33 2.64
CA GLY A 339 29.89 33.21 2.67
C GLY A 339 30.11 33.87 4.03
N GLU A 340 31.05 34.80 4.09
CA GLU A 340 31.37 35.59 5.28
C GLU A 340 30.66 36.97 5.23
N ASN A 341 30.50 37.62 6.34
CA ASN A 341 29.86 38.94 6.47
C ASN A 341 28.42 38.98 5.95
N ILE A 342 27.64 37.95 6.22
CA ILE A 342 26.24 37.82 5.80
C ILE A 342 25.28 37.99 6.98
N THR A 343 24.04 38.24 6.63
CA THR A 343 22.93 38.26 7.59
C THR A 343 21.99 37.08 7.36
N ILE A 344 21.58 36.43 8.44
CA ILE A 344 20.51 35.42 8.45
C ILE A 344 19.27 36.04 9.05
N GLY A 345 18.13 35.96 8.38
CA GLY A 345 16.85 36.38 8.91
C GLY A 345 15.89 35.21 9.07
N ILE A 346 15.13 35.19 10.16
CA ILE A 346 14.15 34.16 10.46
C ILE A 346 12.85 34.84 10.85
N ASP A 347 11.83 34.69 10.02
CA ASP A 347 10.54 35.38 10.16
C ASP A 347 9.38 34.37 10.18
N ASN A 348 8.37 34.65 11.02
CA ASN A 348 7.05 34.09 10.86
C ASN A 348 6.20 35.12 10.10
N TYR A 349 6.06 34.93 8.79
CA TYR A 349 5.44 35.94 7.92
C TYR A 349 3.92 35.77 7.76
N MET A 350 3.37 34.61 8.10
CA MET A 350 1.94 34.31 8.03
C MET A 350 1.58 33.20 9.01
N GLU A 351 0.32 33.19 9.43
CA GLU A 351 -0.31 32.08 10.14
C GLU A 351 -1.77 31.93 9.73
N ASP A 352 -2.28 30.72 9.80
CA ASP A 352 -3.71 30.41 9.69
C ASP A 352 -4.19 29.60 10.90
N SER A 353 -5.36 28.97 10.82
CA SER A 353 -5.93 28.18 11.92
C SER A 353 -5.09 26.94 12.27
N GLU A 354 -4.35 26.37 11.31
CA GLU A 354 -3.64 25.08 11.46
C GLU A 354 -2.13 25.23 11.41
N PHE A 355 -1.58 26.21 10.67
CA PHE A 355 -0.16 26.32 10.37
C PHE A 355 0.43 27.68 10.74
N TYR A 356 1.71 27.65 11.09
CA TYR A 356 2.63 28.79 11.01
C TYR A 356 3.47 28.65 9.75
N TYR A 357 3.73 29.79 9.06
CA TYR A 357 4.55 29.88 7.86
C TYR A 357 5.79 30.70 8.13
N PHE A 358 6.93 30.08 7.85
CA PHE A 358 8.26 30.61 8.17
C PHE A 358 9.04 30.94 6.90
N SER A 359 9.82 31.99 6.97
CA SER A 359 10.90 32.31 6.04
C SER A 359 12.21 32.29 6.79
N PHE A 360 13.16 31.49 6.31
CA PHE A 360 14.56 31.50 6.72
C PHE A 360 15.38 31.92 5.51
N TYR A 361 16.15 33.00 5.63
CA TYR A 361 16.96 33.47 4.50
C TYR A 361 18.36 33.90 4.94
N ASP A 362 19.30 33.80 4.00
CA ASP A 362 20.63 34.40 4.10
C ASP A 362 20.79 35.47 3.01
N THR A 363 21.82 36.35 3.19
CA THR A 363 22.21 37.38 2.21
C THR A 363 23.46 36.98 1.40
N GLY A 364 23.73 35.70 1.29
CA GLY A 364 24.89 35.17 0.61
C GLY A 364 24.76 35.12 -0.92
N ARG A 365 25.50 34.19 -1.52
CA ARG A 365 25.60 34.10 -3.00
C ARG A 365 24.46 33.37 -3.68
N GLY A 366 23.55 32.67 -2.92
CA GLY A 366 22.55 31.80 -3.52
C GLY A 366 23.12 30.56 -4.22
N ILE A 367 22.30 29.87 -5.04
CA ILE A 367 22.68 28.69 -5.82
C ILE A 367 22.08 28.78 -7.23
N GLU A 368 22.60 27.97 -8.18
CA GLU A 368 22.01 27.86 -9.52
C GLU A 368 20.61 27.24 -9.47
N GLU A 369 19.68 27.73 -10.33
CA GLU A 369 18.27 27.32 -10.28
C GLU A 369 18.06 25.83 -10.47
N GLU A 370 18.89 25.17 -11.28
CA GLU A 370 18.82 23.72 -11.54
C GLU A 370 19.03 22.86 -10.28
N HIS A 371 19.63 23.43 -9.23
CA HIS A 371 19.90 22.73 -7.98
C HIS A 371 18.78 22.87 -6.94
N LEU A 372 17.91 23.90 -7.07
CA LEU A 372 16.91 24.27 -6.06
C LEU A 372 15.95 23.12 -5.67
N GLU A 373 15.52 22.30 -6.63
CA GLU A 373 14.65 21.17 -6.34
C GLU A 373 15.40 20.00 -5.67
N ARG A 374 16.69 19.86 -5.98
CA ARG A 374 17.51 18.71 -5.57
C ARG A 374 18.27 18.90 -4.28
N ILE A 375 18.38 20.13 -3.74
CA ILE A 375 19.13 20.37 -2.48
C ILE A 375 18.56 19.64 -1.28
N PHE A 376 17.32 19.17 -1.33
CA PHE A 376 16.68 18.36 -0.30
C PHE A 376 16.89 16.85 -0.49
N ASP A 377 17.52 16.43 -1.62
CA ASP A 377 17.84 15.02 -1.85
C ASP A 377 18.99 14.61 -0.94
N ARG A 378 18.94 13.39 -0.43
CA ARG A 378 19.98 12.85 0.46
C ARG A 378 21.31 12.74 -0.25
N PHE A 379 22.39 13.13 0.44
CA PHE A 379 23.77 13.14 -0.09
C PHE A 379 23.99 14.05 -1.31
N TYR A 380 22.97 14.84 -1.67
CA TYR A 380 23.11 15.78 -2.79
C TYR A 380 24.00 16.96 -2.41
N ARG A 381 24.85 17.38 -3.36
CA ARG A 381 25.79 18.48 -3.17
C ARG A 381 26.02 19.19 -4.51
N VAL A 382 25.89 20.51 -4.54
CA VAL A 382 26.08 21.34 -5.74
C VAL A 382 27.51 21.22 -6.31
N ASN A 383 28.55 21.08 -5.45
CA ASN A 383 29.94 20.99 -5.85
C ASN A 383 30.67 19.85 -5.15
N GLN A 384 30.81 18.69 -5.77
CA GLN A 384 31.50 17.53 -5.19
C GLN A 384 33.01 17.74 -4.93
N GLY A 385 33.67 18.63 -5.66
CA GLY A 385 35.12 18.83 -5.57
C GLY A 385 35.58 19.79 -4.48
N ARG A 386 34.93 20.93 -4.29
CA ARG A 386 35.26 21.94 -3.25
C ARG A 386 34.76 21.60 -1.87
N SER A 387 33.65 20.91 -1.80
CA SER A 387 32.95 20.62 -0.56
C SER A 387 33.61 19.53 0.30
N ARG A 388 34.57 18.76 -0.20
CA ARG A 388 35.40 17.87 0.63
C ARG A 388 36.21 18.62 1.68
N LYS A 389 36.53 19.90 1.45
CA LYS A 389 37.25 20.76 2.42
C LYS A 389 36.34 21.33 3.50
N THR A 390 35.06 21.58 3.20
CA THR A 390 34.08 22.18 4.13
C THR A 390 33.24 21.15 4.91
N GLY A 391 33.34 19.86 4.61
CA GLY A 391 32.97 18.79 5.53
C GLY A 391 31.50 18.36 5.59
N GLY A 392 30.57 18.91 4.81
CA GLY A 392 29.14 18.55 4.91
C GLY A 392 28.82 17.14 4.41
N SER A 393 27.91 16.41 5.09
CA SER A 393 27.46 15.06 4.74
C SER A 393 26.47 15.04 3.54
N GLY A 394 25.84 16.17 3.21
CA GLY A 394 24.73 16.25 2.28
C GLY A 394 23.41 15.69 2.84
N LEU A 395 23.33 15.47 4.15
CA LEU A 395 22.11 15.00 4.83
C LEU A 395 21.32 16.14 5.48
N GLY A 396 21.95 17.27 5.81
CA GLY A 396 21.34 18.33 6.62
C GLY A 396 20.00 18.84 6.06
N LEU A 397 19.92 19.22 4.78
CA LEU A 397 18.67 19.70 4.18
C LEU A 397 17.62 18.59 4.02
N SER A 398 18.04 17.34 3.85
CA SER A 398 17.10 16.21 3.86
C SER A 398 16.53 15.96 5.26
N ILE A 399 17.31 16.20 6.32
CA ILE A 399 16.82 16.19 7.71
C ILE A 399 15.81 17.31 7.92
N VAL A 400 16.08 18.53 7.43
CA VAL A 400 15.12 19.64 7.49
C VAL A 400 13.81 19.25 6.84
N LYS A 401 13.85 18.73 5.61
CA LYS A 401 12.65 18.27 4.89
C LYS A 401 11.85 17.21 5.67
N ASN A 402 12.55 16.19 6.20
CA ASN A 402 11.88 15.14 6.97
C ASN A 402 11.28 15.67 8.28
N ALA A 403 11.98 16.57 8.97
CA ALA A 403 11.47 17.18 10.20
C ALA A 403 10.25 18.07 9.93
N VAL A 404 10.24 18.84 8.83
CA VAL A 404 9.09 19.64 8.39
C VAL A 404 7.91 18.72 8.03
N LEU A 405 8.14 17.64 7.27
CA LEU A 405 7.11 16.66 6.93
C LEU A 405 6.55 15.93 8.17
N PHE A 406 7.38 15.61 9.14
CA PHE A 406 6.92 15.06 10.43
C PHE A 406 5.89 16.00 11.10
N HIS A 407 6.15 17.31 11.08
CA HIS A 407 5.25 18.35 11.58
C HIS A 407 4.14 18.72 10.57
N LYS A 408 3.84 17.82 9.60
CA LYS A 408 2.78 17.96 8.58
C LYS A 408 2.91 19.21 7.71
N GLY A 409 4.10 19.82 7.66
CA GLY A 409 4.41 21.00 6.86
C GLY A 409 4.96 20.66 5.47
N GLN A 410 5.30 21.72 4.76
CA GLN A 410 5.98 21.66 3.45
C GLN A 410 7.15 22.63 3.47
N ILE A 411 8.19 22.36 2.65
CA ILE A 411 9.34 23.23 2.50
C ILE A 411 9.72 23.39 1.04
N THR A 412 10.10 24.61 0.66
CA THR A 412 10.65 24.98 -0.65
C THR A 412 11.83 25.92 -0.49
N ALA A 413 12.66 26.02 -1.51
CA ALA A 413 13.78 26.96 -1.56
C ALA A 413 13.72 27.81 -2.82
N LYS A 414 14.15 29.04 -2.72
CA LYS A 414 14.29 29.97 -3.86
C LYS A 414 15.47 30.91 -3.65
N ASN A 415 16.07 31.40 -4.74
CA ASN A 415 17.01 32.49 -4.66
C ASN A 415 16.28 33.83 -4.38
N ARG A 416 16.89 34.69 -3.57
CA ARG A 416 16.41 36.04 -3.33
C ARG A 416 16.85 36.98 -4.47
N LYS A 417 16.04 37.99 -4.75
CA LYS A 417 16.37 39.00 -5.79
C LYS A 417 17.61 39.83 -5.44
N ASP A 418 17.83 40.08 -4.15
CA ASP A 418 18.94 40.87 -3.61
C ASP A 418 20.17 40.02 -3.25
N GLY A 419 20.21 38.78 -3.70
CA GLY A 419 21.22 37.79 -3.34
C GLY A 419 20.86 36.96 -2.12
N GLY A 420 21.40 35.72 -2.08
CA GLY A 420 21.14 34.77 -1.02
C GLY A 420 20.07 33.72 -1.34
N LEU A 421 19.88 32.81 -0.42
CA LEU A 421 18.93 31.70 -0.51
C LEU A 421 17.84 31.89 0.54
N GLU A 422 16.60 31.61 0.17
CA GLU A 422 15.43 31.65 1.07
C GLU A 422 14.75 30.30 1.10
N PHE A 423 14.55 29.77 2.31
CA PHE A 423 13.74 28.58 2.60
C PHE A 423 12.40 29.04 3.14
N ILE A 424 11.32 28.60 2.50
CA ILE A 424 9.95 28.88 2.91
C ILE A 424 9.35 27.56 3.37
N PHE A 425 8.85 27.51 4.60
CA PHE A 425 8.28 26.28 5.12
C PHE A 425 7.11 26.56 6.07
N SER A 426 6.26 25.55 6.23
CA SER A 426 5.15 25.58 7.18
C SER A 426 5.33 24.49 8.24
N LEU A 427 4.81 24.76 9.44
CA LEU A 427 4.75 23.79 10.53
C LEU A 427 3.36 23.82 11.13
N ARG A 428 2.78 22.65 11.37
CA ARG A 428 1.43 22.58 11.95
C ARG A 428 1.47 22.95 13.43
N LYS A 429 0.51 23.80 13.87
CA LYS A 429 0.40 24.28 15.24
C LYS A 429 0.17 23.13 16.23
N LYS A 430 -0.72 22.19 15.86
CA LYS A 430 -1.03 20.98 16.64
C LYS A 430 -0.92 19.75 15.75
N LEU A 431 -0.28 18.71 16.21
CA LEU A 431 -0.09 17.46 15.46
C LEU A 431 -1.34 16.57 15.43
N PHE A 432 -2.36 16.88 16.26
CA PHE A 432 -3.63 16.15 16.35
C PHE A 432 -4.80 17.11 16.45
#